data_2dd4c57eb0786ae20634d6d4f6d809a3
#
_entry.id   2dd4c57eb0786ae20634d6d4f6d809a3
#
_cell.length_a   1.000
_cell.length_b   1.000
_cell.length_c   1.000
_cell.angle_alpha   90.00
_cell.angle_beta   90.00
_cell.angle_gamma   90.00
#
_symmetry.space_group_name_H-M   'P 1'
#
loop_
_entity.id
_entity.type
_entity.pdbx_description
1 polymer ?
#
loop_
_entity_poly.entity_id
_entity_poly.type
_entity_poly.pdbx_seq_one_letter_code
_entity_poly.pdbx_strand_id
1 'polypeptide(L)'
;LSDMLRVDDVRLDLGSGLVPMITSVNAALPGKVKSLRSLFIKDFGFVLPLVRIKDDAELPAYTYAISLQGVEAARGEVDPMMMMVINPSGQEINLPGKRTREPTFGLEAIWVDETRASEAELMGMTVVDPESVITTHMPEILTYAATQELIEGQGKEYQKLLSSGSDSSSAVMLQHVLQALLAERVSIRNLSMIIEAVAEASATSKNIRTLI
;
A
#
# COMPACT_ATOMS: atom_id res chain seq x y z
N LEU A 1 -0.29 31.37 -1.48
CA LEU A 1 0.70 30.92 -2.50
C LEU A 1 1.46 29.66 -2.01
N SER A 2 1.82 29.55 -0.71
CA SER A 2 2.52 28.36 -0.17
C SER A 2 1.69 27.07 -0.20
N ASP A 3 0.36 27.15 -0.07
CA ASP A 3 -0.53 25.98 -0.13
C ASP A 3 -0.69 25.40 -1.55
N MET A 4 -0.49 26.23 -2.59
CA MET A 4 -0.54 25.76 -3.99
C MET A 4 0.72 24.98 -4.42
N LEU A 5 1.81 25.06 -3.65
CA LEU A 5 3.06 24.34 -3.89
C LEU A 5 3.24 23.12 -3.00
N ARG A 6 2.27 22.85 -2.12
CA ARG A 6 2.31 21.67 -1.27
C ARG A 6 1.91 20.44 -2.08
N VAL A 7 2.90 19.60 -2.34
CA VAL A 7 2.66 18.28 -2.92
C VAL A 7 2.05 17.39 -1.84
N ASP A 8 0.94 16.73 -2.14
CA ASP A 8 0.34 15.78 -1.22
C ASP A 8 1.30 14.59 -1.02
N ASP A 9 1.53 14.17 0.22
CA ASP A 9 2.43 13.05 0.52
C ASP A 9 1.93 11.77 -0.14
N VAL A 10 0.61 11.51 -0.03
CA VAL A 10 -0.06 10.40 -0.71
C VAL A 10 -1.35 10.90 -1.37
N ARG A 11 -1.53 10.58 -2.64
CA ARG A 11 -2.73 10.90 -3.41
C ARG A 11 -3.30 9.65 -4.07
N LEU A 12 -4.61 9.49 -3.97
CA LEU A 12 -5.39 8.50 -4.68
C LEU A 12 -6.28 9.22 -5.69
N ASP A 13 -5.93 9.11 -6.96
CA ASP A 13 -6.68 9.67 -8.08
C ASP A 13 -7.64 8.62 -8.64
N LEU A 14 -8.88 9.03 -8.91
CA LEU A 14 -9.96 8.15 -9.36
C LEU A 14 -10.49 8.62 -10.72
N GLY A 15 -10.53 7.72 -11.69
CA GLY A 15 -11.20 7.94 -12.95
C GLY A 15 -12.72 8.17 -12.76
N SER A 16 -13.36 8.78 -13.74
CA SER A 16 -14.76 9.25 -13.66
C SER A 16 -15.76 8.19 -13.25
N GLY A 17 -15.58 6.93 -13.64
CA GLY A 17 -16.44 5.81 -13.26
C GLY A 17 -16.33 5.38 -11.80
N LEU A 18 -15.24 5.78 -11.10
CA LEU A 18 -14.99 5.47 -9.71
C LEU A 18 -15.42 6.59 -8.75
N VAL A 19 -15.78 7.76 -9.25
CA VAL A 19 -16.22 8.91 -8.43
C VAL A 19 -17.39 8.55 -7.49
N PRO A 20 -18.37 7.72 -7.87
CA PRO A 20 -19.42 7.29 -6.94
C PRO A 20 -18.92 6.60 -5.68
N MET A 21 -17.73 5.99 -5.71
CA MET A 21 -17.13 5.34 -4.53
C MET A 21 -16.75 6.33 -3.42
N ILE A 22 -16.72 7.64 -3.72
CA ILE A 22 -16.41 8.71 -2.75
C ILE A 22 -17.54 9.71 -2.57
N THR A 23 -18.49 9.81 -3.51
CA THR A 23 -19.55 10.84 -3.51
C THR A 23 -20.93 10.30 -3.15
N SER A 24 -21.17 8.99 -3.29
CA SER A 24 -22.46 8.40 -2.92
C SER A 24 -22.72 8.45 -1.41
N VAL A 25 -23.98 8.45 -1.02
CA VAL A 25 -24.40 8.49 0.40
C VAL A 25 -23.77 7.37 1.23
N ASN A 26 -23.55 6.21 0.61
CA ASN A 26 -22.96 5.02 1.25
C ASN A 26 -21.53 4.76 0.77
N ALA A 27 -20.79 5.78 0.34
CA ALA A 27 -19.43 5.64 -0.14
C ALA A 27 -18.51 5.00 0.92
N ALA A 28 -18.04 3.79 0.66
CA ALA A 28 -17.26 3.02 1.61
C ALA A 28 -15.75 3.33 1.54
N LEU A 29 -15.24 3.79 0.40
CA LEU A 29 -13.81 3.97 0.16
C LEU A 29 -13.13 4.93 1.17
N PRO A 30 -13.66 6.13 1.46
CA PRO A 30 -13.04 7.02 2.45
C PRO A 30 -12.96 6.39 3.84
N GLY A 31 -14.00 5.66 4.24
CA GLY A 31 -14.06 4.93 5.51
C GLY A 31 -13.02 3.83 5.58
N LYS A 32 -12.85 3.05 4.51
CA LYS A 32 -11.84 1.98 4.43
C LYS A 32 -10.41 2.53 4.48
N VAL A 33 -10.12 3.63 3.77
CA VAL A 33 -8.82 4.31 3.84
C VAL A 33 -8.52 4.82 5.25
N LYS A 34 -9.51 5.39 5.94
CA LYS A 34 -9.38 5.80 7.34
C LYS A 34 -9.12 4.61 8.27
N SER A 35 -9.84 3.52 8.07
CA SER A 35 -9.67 2.27 8.85
C SER A 35 -8.29 1.67 8.66
N LEU A 36 -7.78 1.65 7.42
CA LEU A 36 -6.43 1.22 7.10
C LEU A 36 -5.39 2.01 7.91
N ARG A 37 -5.48 3.34 7.94
CA ARG A 37 -4.58 4.19 8.72
C ARG A 37 -4.65 3.89 10.22
N SER A 38 -5.85 3.68 10.74
CA SER A 38 -6.05 3.33 12.16
C SER A 38 -5.45 1.95 12.51
N LEU A 39 -5.55 1.00 11.60
CA LEU A 39 -4.94 -0.32 11.74
C LEU A 39 -3.41 -0.21 11.83
N PHE A 40 -2.79 0.59 10.97
CA PHE A 40 -1.35 0.80 11.00
C PHE A 40 -0.86 1.43 12.31
N ILE A 41 -1.59 2.42 12.85
CA ILE A 41 -1.26 3.00 14.16
C ILE A 41 -1.34 1.93 15.26
N LYS A 42 -2.39 1.10 15.24
CA LYS A 42 -2.62 0.09 16.27
C LYS A 42 -1.60 -1.05 16.21
N ASP A 43 -1.36 -1.58 15.02
CA ASP A 43 -0.58 -2.80 14.85
C ASP A 43 0.92 -2.52 14.75
N PHE A 44 1.31 -1.46 14.04
CA PHE A 44 2.71 -1.14 13.77
C PHE A 44 3.24 0.06 14.55
N GLY A 45 2.37 0.87 15.15
CA GLY A 45 2.73 1.96 16.04
C GLY A 45 3.25 3.22 15.36
N PHE A 46 3.00 3.39 14.07
CA PHE A 46 3.30 4.64 13.37
C PHE A 46 2.10 5.17 12.59
N VAL A 47 2.12 6.46 12.30
CA VAL A 47 1.04 7.17 11.61
C VAL A 47 1.33 7.20 10.12
N LEU A 48 0.49 6.56 9.32
CA LEU A 48 0.56 6.71 7.86
C LEU A 48 0.25 8.15 7.44
N PRO A 49 0.90 8.66 6.37
CA PRO A 49 0.57 9.96 5.79
C PRO A 49 -0.92 10.10 5.45
N LEU A 50 -1.40 11.34 5.36
CA LEU A 50 -2.76 11.60 4.91
C LEU A 50 -2.90 11.23 3.44
N VAL A 51 -3.91 10.41 3.14
CA VAL A 51 -4.27 10.07 1.76
C VAL A 51 -5.30 11.08 1.27
N ARG A 52 -4.94 11.84 0.25
CA ARG A 52 -5.87 12.74 -0.43
C ARG A 52 -6.52 12.02 -1.59
N ILE A 53 -7.85 11.91 -1.56
CA ILE A 53 -8.62 11.26 -2.62
C ILE A 53 -9.20 12.35 -3.51
N LYS A 54 -8.99 12.23 -4.82
CA LYS A 54 -9.47 13.16 -5.84
C LYS A 54 -10.02 12.40 -7.04
N ASP A 55 -10.89 13.07 -7.79
CA ASP A 55 -11.24 12.69 -9.15
C ASP A 55 -10.18 13.20 -10.14
N ASP A 56 -9.92 12.42 -11.16
CA ASP A 56 -9.03 12.77 -12.27
C ASP A 56 -9.69 12.38 -13.59
N ALA A 57 -10.08 13.39 -14.37
CA ALA A 57 -10.74 13.21 -15.66
C ALA A 57 -9.80 12.72 -16.78
N GLU A 58 -8.47 12.77 -16.56
CA GLU A 58 -7.48 12.27 -17.52
C GLU A 58 -7.28 10.76 -17.39
N LEU A 59 -7.64 10.17 -16.23
CA LEU A 59 -7.60 8.73 -16.05
C LEU A 59 -8.74 8.02 -16.78
N PRO A 60 -8.51 6.81 -17.31
CA PRO A 60 -9.59 5.94 -17.79
C PRO A 60 -10.66 5.75 -16.71
N ALA A 61 -11.93 5.63 -17.11
CA ALA A 61 -13.08 5.73 -16.21
C ALA A 61 -13.01 4.82 -14.98
N TYR A 62 -12.49 3.61 -15.13
CA TYR A 62 -12.41 2.59 -14.05
C TYR A 62 -11.01 2.37 -13.51
N THR A 63 -10.11 3.31 -13.78
CA THR A 63 -8.72 3.29 -13.31
C THR A 63 -8.57 4.15 -12.06
N TYR A 64 -7.77 3.68 -11.12
CA TYR A 64 -7.23 4.48 -10.03
C TYR A 64 -5.70 4.56 -10.13
N ALA A 65 -5.13 5.63 -9.62
CA ALA A 65 -3.69 5.82 -9.51
C ALA A 65 -3.32 6.25 -8.08
N ILE A 66 -2.24 5.69 -7.56
CA ILE A 66 -1.68 6.06 -6.25
C ILE A 66 -0.37 6.78 -6.50
N SER A 67 -0.27 8.02 -6.03
CA SER A 67 0.93 8.85 -6.18
C SER A 67 1.55 9.16 -4.83
N LEU A 68 2.87 9.11 -4.77
CA LEU A 68 3.69 9.55 -3.63
C LEU A 68 4.44 10.81 -4.03
N GLN A 69 4.28 11.88 -3.24
CA GLN A 69 4.96 13.17 -3.49
C GLN A 69 4.86 13.64 -4.96
N GLY A 70 3.68 13.43 -5.57
CA GLY A 70 3.39 13.82 -6.94
C GLY A 70 3.88 12.85 -8.03
N VAL A 71 4.54 11.75 -7.67
CA VAL A 71 4.98 10.71 -8.61
C VAL A 71 4.04 9.51 -8.52
N GLU A 72 3.51 9.05 -9.65
CA GLU A 72 2.68 7.85 -9.69
C GLU A 72 3.52 6.62 -9.28
N ALA A 73 3.12 5.96 -8.21
CA ALA A 73 3.78 4.77 -7.67
C ALA A 73 3.08 3.48 -8.10
N ALA A 74 1.76 3.53 -8.28
CA ALA A 74 0.98 2.40 -8.74
C ALA A 74 -0.33 2.83 -9.38
N ARG A 75 -0.90 1.95 -10.21
CA ARG A 75 -2.25 2.08 -10.74
C ARG A 75 -2.93 0.71 -10.84
N GLY A 76 -4.23 0.72 -10.90
CA GLY A 76 -5.02 -0.49 -11.13
C GLY A 76 -6.39 -0.15 -11.69
N GLU A 77 -7.12 -1.18 -12.08
CA GLU A 77 -8.50 -1.08 -12.53
C GLU A 77 -9.42 -1.81 -11.57
N VAL A 78 -10.56 -1.21 -11.27
CA VAL A 78 -11.63 -1.84 -10.51
C VAL A 78 -12.97 -1.61 -11.21
N ASP A 79 -13.85 -2.58 -11.09
CA ASP A 79 -15.24 -2.43 -11.51
C ASP A 79 -16.11 -2.16 -10.27
N PRO A 80 -16.66 -0.94 -10.10
CA PRO A 80 -17.39 -0.57 -8.88
C PRO A 80 -18.71 -1.30 -8.70
N MET A 81 -19.18 -2.02 -9.72
CA MET A 81 -20.46 -2.75 -9.71
C MET A 81 -20.28 -4.27 -9.62
N MET A 82 -19.03 -4.75 -9.53
CA MET A 82 -18.70 -6.17 -9.51
C MET A 82 -17.82 -6.52 -8.31
N MET A 83 -17.72 -7.81 -8.02
CA MET A 83 -16.85 -8.37 -7.01
C MET A 83 -15.66 -9.07 -7.67
N MET A 84 -14.48 -8.91 -7.12
CA MET A 84 -13.29 -9.61 -7.60
C MET A 84 -13.19 -10.97 -6.91
N VAL A 85 -13.07 -12.04 -7.70
CA VAL A 85 -12.85 -13.41 -7.22
C VAL A 85 -11.42 -13.80 -7.51
N ILE A 86 -10.74 -14.30 -6.47
CA ILE A 86 -9.36 -14.79 -6.50
C ILE A 86 -9.36 -16.23 -6.02
N ASN A 87 -8.65 -17.12 -6.73
CA ASN A 87 -8.46 -18.48 -6.24
C ASN A 87 -7.15 -18.57 -5.42
N PRO A 88 -7.23 -18.74 -4.09
CA PRO A 88 -6.02 -18.78 -3.26
C PRO A 88 -5.13 -19.99 -3.54
N SER A 89 -5.65 -21.03 -4.20
CA SER A 89 -4.85 -22.20 -4.61
C SER A 89 -4.02 -21.93 -5.88
N GLY A 90 -4.22 -20.77 -6.55
CA GLY A 90 -3.58 -20.44 -7.83
C GLY A 90 -4.09 -21.25 -9.02
N GLN A 91 -5.12 -22.06 -8.85
CA GLN A 91 -5.74 -22.81 -9.94
C GLN A 91 -6.68 -21.90 -10.75
N GLU A 92 -6.93 -22.30 -12.01
CA GLU A 92 -7.81 -21.55 -12.91
C GLU A 92 -9.24 -21.40 -12.32
N ILE A 93 -9.80 -20.21 -12.46
CA ILE A 93 -11.16 -19.90 -12.02
C ILE A 93 -12.13 -20.22 -13.15
N ASN A 94 -12.91 -21.28 -12.98
CA ASN A 94 -13.91 -21.74 -13.94
C ASN A 94 -15.30 -21.12 -13.70
N LEU A 95 -15.35 -19.79 -13.55
CA LEU A 95 -16.58 -19.02 -13.48
C LEU A 95 -16.66 -18.04 -14.64
N PRO A 96 -17.88 -17.77 -15.16
CA PRO A 96 -18.04 -16.74 -16.17
C PRO A 96 -17.88 -15.33 -15.55
N GLY A 97 -17.01 -14.54 -16.14
CA GLY A 97 -16.72 -13.19 -15.67
C GLY A 97 -15.64 -12.50 -16.52
N LYS A 98 -15.32 -11.24 -16.20
CA LYS A 98 -14.27 -10.49 -16.86
C LYS A 98 -12.92 -10.86 -16.23
N ARG A 99 -12.07 -11.58 -16.96
CA ARG A 99 -10.72 -11.95 -16.48
C ARG A 99 -9.87 -10.71 -16.27
N THR A 100 -9.11 -10.73 -15.17
CA THR A 100 -8.21 -9.65 -14.74
C THR A 100 -7.05 -10.22 -13.94
N ARG A 101 -6.17 -9.34 -13.47
CA ARG A 101 -5.16 -9.64 -12.46
C ARG A 101 -5.39 -8.74 -11.24
N GLU A 102 -5.28 -9.33 -10.07
CA GLU A 102 -5.30 -8.59 -8.82
C GLU A 102 -4.07 -7.66 -8.76
N PRO A 103 -4.24 -6.35 -8.50
CA PRO A 103 -3.19 -5.37 -8.71
C PRO A 103 -2.02 -5.44 -7.73
N THR A 104 -2.19 -6.01 -6.54
CA THR A 104 -1.16 -6.06 -5.50
C THR A 104 -0.14 -7.18 -5.75
N PHE A 105 -0.63 -8.40 -5.96
CA PHE A 105 0.22 -9.60 -6.09
C PHE A 105 0.25 -10.18 -7.51
N GLY A 106 -0.51 -9.59 -8.43
CA GLY A 106 -0.61 -10.04 -9.81
C GLY A 106 -1.30 -11.41 -9.98
N LEU A 107 -2.07 -11.85 -9.00
CA LEU A 107 -2.79 -13.11 -9.04
C LEU A 107 -3.87 -13.09 -10.12
N GLU A 108 -4.13 -14.23 -10.75
CA GLU A 108 -5.27 -14.35 -11.64
C GLU A 108 -6.58 -14.18 -10.89
N ALA A 109 -7.43 -13.31 -11.43
CA ALA A 109 -8.70 -12.94 -10.83
C ALA A 109 -9.78 -12.75 -11.91
N ILE A 110 -11.03 -12.75 -11.50
CA ILE A 110 -12.15 -12.40 -12.37
C ILE A 110 -13.09 -11.43 -11.65
N TRP A 111 -13.68 -10.52 -12.43
CA TRP A 111 -14.81 -9.72 -11.97
C TRP A 111 -16.11 -10.44 -12.27
N VAL A 112 -16.96 -10.58 -11.26
CA VAL A 112 -18.27 -11.27 -11.34
C VAL A 112 -19.36 -10.45 -10.67
N ASP A 113 -20.62 -10.73 -11.01
CA ASP A 113 -21.77 -10.19 -10.28
C ASP A 113 -21.90 -10.80 -8.87
N GLU A 114 -22.71 -10.18 -8.02
CA GLU A 114 -22.91 -10.58 -6.62
C GLU A 114 -23.41 -12.04 -6.46
N THR A 115 -24.22 -12.52 -7.40
CA THR A 115 -24.74 -13.89 -7.36
C THR A 115 -23.61 -14.91 -7.54
N ARG A 116 -22.73 -14.68 -8.52
CA ARG A 116 -21.56 -15.52 -8.76
C ARG A 116 -20.47 -15.37 -7.71
N ALA A 117 -20.37 -14.19 -7.10
CA ALA A 117 -19.50 -13.97 -5.95
C ALA A 117 -19.88 -14.91 -4.80
N SER A 118 -21.17 -15.01 -4.47
CA SER A 118 -21.67 -15.94 -3.45
C SER A 118 -21.41 -17.41 -3.82
N GLU A 119 -21.53 -17.78 -5.07
CA GLU A 119 -21.14 -19.12 -5.56
C GLU A 119 -19.66 -19.39 -5.38
N ALA A 120 -18.81 -18.41 -5.72
CA ALA A 120 -17.36 -18.51 -5.56
C ALA A 120 -16.94 -18.69 -4.09
N GLU A 121 -17.57 -18.00 -3.16
CA GLU A 121 -17.34 -18.19 -1.71
C GLU A 121 -17.66 -19.61 -1.26
N LEU A 122 -18.78 -20.18 -1.72
CA LEU A 122 -19.15 -21.57 -1.42
C LEU A 122 -18.14 -22.59 -1.99
N MET A 123 -17.45 -22.23 -3.06
CA MET A 123 -16.38 -23.03 -3.67
C MET A 123 -15.01 -22.82 -2.97
N GLY A 124 -14.95 -22.01 -1.90
CA GLY A 124 -13.73 -21.72 -1.15
C GLY A 124 -12.81 -20.70 -1.81
N MET A 125 -13.31 -19.91 -2.76
CA MET A 125 -12.57 -18.80 -3.38
C MET A 125 -12.65 -17.54 -2.49
N THR A 126 -11.71 -16.66 -2.66
CA THR A 126 -11.71 -15.36 -1.99
C THR A 126 -12.45 -14.34 -2.83
N VAL A 127 -13.44 -13.68 -2.22
CA VAL A 127 -14.22 -12.60 -2.85
C VAL A 127 -13.84 -11.27 -2.20
N VAL A 128 -13.56 -10.27 -3.05
CA VAL A 128 -13.09 -8.94 -2.62
C VAL A 128 -13.92 -7.86 -3.30
N ASP A 129 -14.46 -6.94 -2.52
CA ASP A 129 -15.16 -5.77 -3.05
C ASP A 129 -14.17 -4.77 -3.68
N PRO A 130 -14.62 -3.88 -4.60
CA PRO A 130 -13.74 -2.95 -5.33
C PRO A 130 -12.94 -2.02 -4.43
N GLU A 131 -13.54 -1.51 -3.35
CA GLU A 131 -12.87 -0.64 -2.38
C GLU A 131 -11.75 -1.38 -1.64
N SER A 132 -11.98 -2.65 -1.32
CA SER A 132 -10.98 -3.49 -0.69
C SER A 132 -9.81 -3.81 -1.63
N VAL A 133 -10.06 -3.97 -2.94
CA VAL A 133 -8.99 -4.11 -3.93
C VAL A 133 -8.07 -2.88 -3.89
N ILE A 134 -8.63 -1.67 -3.92
CA ILE A 134 -7.84 -0.42 -3.83
C ILE A 134 -7.08 -0.35 -2.50
N THR A 135 -7.77 -0.60 -1.38
CA THR A 135 -7.15 -0.48 -0.05
C THR A 135 -6.16 -1.59 0.26
N THR A 136 -6.23 -2.75 -0.40
CA THR A 136 -5.21 -3.80 -0.30
C THR A 136 -3.94 -3.45 -1.07
N HIS A 137 -4.06 -2.69 -2.16
CA HIS A 137 -2.91 -2.21 -2.94
C HIS A 137 -2.14 -1.06 -2.24
N MET A 138 -2.80 -0.30 -1.36
CA MET A 138 -2.21 0.86 -0.69
C MET A 138 -1.10 0.55 0.34
N PRO A 139 -1.18 -0.50 1.18
CA PRO A 139 -0.23 -0.72 2.26
C PRO A 139 1.22 -0.79 1.82
N GLU A 140 1.51 -1.47 0.73
CA GLU A 140 2.88 -1.60 0.20
C GLU A 140 3.47 -0.23 -0.16
N ILE A 141 2.67 0.60 -0.80
CA ILE A 141 3.05 1.95 -1.22
C ILE A 141 3.17 2.89 -0.03
N LEU A 142 2.21 2.83 0.90
CA LEU A 142 2.21 3.65 2.11
C LEU A 142 3.37 3.30 3.05
N THR A 143 3.74 2.04 3.17
CA THR A 143 4.89 1.62 3.98
C THR A 143 6.21 2.17 3.42
N TYR A 144 6.36 2.25 2.11
CA TYR A 144 7.53 2.87 1.49
C TYR A 144 7.63 4.35 1.87
N ALA A 145 6.56 5.13 1.67
CA ALA A 145 6.52 6.56 2.00
C ALA A 145 6.76 6.81 3.50
N ALA A 146 6.08 6.04 4.36
CA ALA A 146 6.18 6.18 5.80
C ALA A 146 7.57 5.82 6.35
N THR A 147 8.22 4.79 5.82
CA THR A 147 9.59 4.45 6.22
C THR A 147 10.59 5.52 5.80
N GLN A 148 10.39 6.14 4.64
CA GLN A 148 11.23 7.27 4.20
C GLN A 148 11.06 8.48 5.12
N GLU A 149 9.82 8.87 5.44
CA GLU A 149 9.52 9.96 6.37
C GLU A 149 10.07 9.70 7.78
N LEU A 150 9.97 8.45 8.26
CA LEU A 150 10.53 8.04 9.55
C LEU A 150 12.06 8.18 9.57
N ILE A 151 12.75 7.81 8.50
CA ILE A 151 14.21 7.92 8.38
C ILE A 151 14.63 9.40 8.33
N GLU A 152 13.93 10.21 7.53
CA GLU A 152 14.19 11.65 7.39
C GLU A 152 13.89 12.43 8.69
N GLY A 153 12.87 12.01 9.44
CA GLY A 153 12.47 12.60 10.73
C GLY A 153 13.40 12.30 11.89
N GLN A 154 14.37 11.36 11.73
CA GLN A 154 15.30 11.05 12.79
C GLN A 154 16.31 12.18 13.02
N GLY A 155 16.67 12.39 14.30
CA GLY A 155 17.63 13.42 14.70
C GLY A 155 19.02 13.24 14.06
N LYS A 156 19.81 14.32 14.03
CA LYS A 156 21.15 14.35 13.42
C LYS A 156 22.09 13.25 13.90
N GLU A 157 21.84 12.71 15.08
CA GLU A 157 22.64 11.65 15.69
C GLU A 157 22.43 10.31 14.97
N TYR A 158 21.18 9.98 14.67
CA TYR A 158 20.85 8.78 13.88
C TYR A 158 21.22 8.94 12.40
N GLN A 159 21.09 10.13 11.84
CA GLN A 159 21.55 10.42 10.49
C GLN A 159 23.07 10.24 10.37
N LYS A 160 23.84 10.60 11.42
CA LYS A 160 25.29 10.33 11.48
C LYS A 160 25.60 8.84 11.57
N LEU A 161 24.87 8.06 12.36
CA LEU A 161 25.03 6.59 12.43
C LEU A 161 24.79 5.95 11.06
N LEU A 162 23.77 6.40 10.34
CA LEU A 162 23.43 5.91 9.00
C LEU A 162 24.42 6.41 7.92
N SER A 163 25.08 7.55 8.14
CA SER A 163 26.05 8.14 7.19
C SER A 163 27.52 7.81 7.51
N SER A 164 27.83 7.26 8.68
CA SER A 164 29.19 6.89 9.08
C SER A 164 29.72 5.59 8.44
N GLY A 165 28.87 4.82 7.78
CA GLY A 165 29.26 3.81 6.81
C GLY A 165 29.62 4.48 5.48
N SER A 166 30.71 4.08 4.86
CA SER A 166 31.33 4.68 3.67
C SER A 166 30.46 4.77 2.40
N ASP A 167 29.18 4.40 2.46
CA ASP A 167 28.22 4.43 1.37
C ASP A 167 26.83 4.80 1.89
N SER A 168 26.05 5.52 1.06
CA SER A 168 24.61 5.80 1.22
C SER A 168 23.73 4.54 1.38
N SER A 169 24.36 3.37 1.51
CA SER A 169 23.71 2.07 1.59
C SER A 169 23.00 1.81 2.93
N SER A 170 23.42 2.46 4.02
CA SER A 170 22.83 2.18 5.35
C SER A 170 21.39 2.68 5.47
N ALA A 171 21.05 3.84 4.88
CA ALA A 171 19.68 4.35 4.86
C ALA A 171 18.77 3.48 3.98
N VAL A 172 19.26 3.05 2.83
CA VAL A 172 18.55 2.12 1.93
C VAL A 172 18.35 0.76 2.60
N MET A 173 19.38 0.27 3.30
CA MET A 173 19.30 -0.98 4.06
C MET A 173 18.27 -0.89 5.18
N LEU A 174 18.27 0.20 5.97
CA LEU A 174 17.28 0.44 7.00
C LEU A 174 15.86 0.46 6.40
N GLN A 175 15.67 1.15 5.28
CA GLN A 175 14.38 1.19 4.60
C GLN A 175 13.90 -0.21 4.21
N HIS A 176 14.75 -1.05 3.63
CA HIS A 176 14.42 -2.43 3.29
C HIS A 176 14.10 -3.28 4.51
N VAL A 177 14.85 -3.13 5.61
CA VAL A 177 14.57 -3.84 6.86
C VAL A 177 13.22 -3.43 7.44
N LEU A 178 12.92 -2.12 7.49
CA LEU A 178 11.61 -1.64 7.97
C LEU A 178 10.46 -2.15 7.11
N GLN A 179 10.62 -2.15 5.79
CA GLN A 179 9.62 -2.70 4.85
C GLN A 179 9.42 -4.21 5.06
N ALA A 180 10.50 -4.98 5.23
CA ALA A 180 10.41 -6.40 5.48
C ALA A 180 9.72 -6.71 6.82
N LEU A 181 10.06 -5.98 7.89
CA LEU A 181 9.39 -6.12 9.20
C LEU A 181 7.89 -5.83 9.09
N LEU A 182 7.51 -4.77 8.36
CA LEU A 182 6.11 -4.41 8.15
C LEU A 182 5.36 -5.42 7.27
N ALA A 183 6.02 -5.99 6.26
CA ALA A 183 5.45 -7.05 5.42
C ALA A 183 5.15 -8.32 6.24
N GLU A 184 6.00 -8.63 7.21
CA GLU A 184 5.81 -9.74 8.16
C GLU A 184 4.93 -9.35 9.38
N ARG A 185 4.32 -8.16 9.36
CA ARG A 185 3.49 -7.61 10.45
C ARG A 185 4.22 -7.47 11.78
N VAL A 186 5.53 -7.26 11.74
CA VAL A 186 6.35 -6.97 12.93
C VAL A 186 6.30 -5.48 13.24
N SER A 187 6.05 -5.15 14.52
CA SER A 187 5.96 -3.74 14.96
C SER A 187 7.33 -3.05 14.88
N ILE A 188 7.35 -1.83 14.31
CA ILE A 188 8.54 -0.98 14.21
C ILE A 188 8.54 0.14 15.26
N ARG A 189 7.77 0.02 16.34
CA ARG A 189 7.66 1.04 17.41
C ARG A 189 8.98 1.41 18.04
N ASN A 190 9.87 0.45 18.20
CA ASN A 190 11.20 0.70 18.76
C ASN A 190 12.22 0.97 17.65
N LEU A 191 11.97 2.05 16.90
CA LEU A 191 12.79 2.43 15.75
C LEU A 191 14.25 2.65 16.12
N SER A 192 14.56 3.21 17.31
CA SER A 192 15.94 3.42 17.77
C SER A 192 16.73 2.11 17.84
N MET A 193 16.13 1.07 18.43
CA MET A 193 16.77 -0.25 18.53
C MET A 193 16.98 -0.88 17.14
N ILE A 194 16.02 -0.70 16.23
CA ILE A 194 16.16 -1.20 14.86
C ILE A 194 17.29 -0.48 14.12
N ILE A 195 17.40 0.85 14.26
CA ILE A 195 18.46 1.65 13.63
C ILE A 195 19.83 1.20 14.17
N GLU A 196 19.97 1.05 15.48
CA GLU A 196 21.22 0.59 16.10
C GLU A 196 21.61 -0.81 15.61
N ALA A 197 20.66 -1.75 15.58
CA ALA A 197 20.90 -3.11 15.08
C ALA A 197 21.32 -3.11 13.60
N VAL A 198 20.67 -2.31 12.75
CA VAL A 198 21.02 -2.18 11.33
C VAL A 198 22.42 -1.54 11.17
N ALA A 199 22.74 -0.52 11.96
CA ALA A 199 24.04 0.13 11.91
C ALA A 199 25.18 -0.82 12.33
N GLU A 200 25.00 -1.60 13.40
CA GLU A 200 25.95 -2.60 13.86
C GLU A 200 26.13 -3.73 12.83
N ALA A 201 25.04 -4.24 12.28
CA ALA A 201 25.09 -5.32 11.31
C ALA A 201 25.62 -4.87 9.94
N SER A 202 25.39 -3.63 9.52
CA SER A 202 25.97 -3.08 8.28
C SER A 202 27.48 -2.89 8.37
N ALA A 203 28.02 -2.73 9.57
CA ALA A 203 29.47 -2.70 9.80
C ALA A 203 30.11 -4.10 9.62
N THR A 204 29.36 -5.17 9.84
CA THR A 204 29.85 -6.55 9.86
C THR A 204 29.45 -7.35 8.60
N SER A 205 28.30 -7.05 7.97
CA SER A 205 27.78 -7.79 6.82
C SER A 205 27.04 -6.87 5.86
N LYS A 206 27.34 -7.00 4.56
CA LYS A 206 26.58 -6.30 3.48
C LYS A 206 25.34 -7.08 3.01
N ASN A 207 24.98 -8.18 3.67
CA ASN A 207 23.89 -9.05 3.22
C ASN A 207 22.61 -8.82 4.06
N ILE A 208 21.60 -8.23 3.44
CA ILE A 208 20.28 -7.92 4.04
C ILE A 208 19.60 -9.15 4.65
N ARG A 209 19.75 -10.34 4.04
CA ARG A 209 19.12 -11.58 4.54
C ARG A 209 19.65 -12.04 5.90
N THR A 210 20.79 -11.52 6.34
CA THR A 210 21.37 -11.84 7.66
C THR A 210 20.84 -10.92 8.75
N LEU A 211 20.07 -9.88 8.40
CA LEU A 211 19.58 -8.81 9.27
C LEU A 211 18.08 -8.91 9.60
N ILE A 212 17.36 -9.79 8.93
CA ILE A 212 15.96 -10.13 9.15
C ILE A 212 15.88 -11.52 9.78
#